data_6e289958095b43a29aa033e5d9247547
#
_entry.id   6e289958095b43a29aa033e5d9247547
#
_cell.length_a   1.000
_cell.length_b   1.000
_cell.length_c   1.000
_cell.angle_alpha   90.00
_cell.angle_beta   90.00
_cell.angle_gamma   90.00
#
_symmetry.space_group_name_H-M   'P 1'
#
loop_
_entity.id
_entity.type
_entity.pdbx_description
1 polymer ?
#
loop_
_entity_poly.entity_id
_entity_poly.type
_entity_poly.pdbx_seq_one_letter_code
_entity_poly.pdbx_strand_id
1 'polypeptide(L)'
;MKRIQVVIGSLLLLAGMQAIGQQHAKCTGPQLGTWKLESYTTEDIATGQKSSLLGSHPSGYLSYGSDCRMHAILVKDGRKPPATFVPTDAERIDLYNGFIAYAGTYRIEGDKVSHQVDASWNQSWTGTTQVRRFRIDGNRLYITTLPTKNALTGKESSSVLIWTKVE
;
A
#
# COMPACT_ATOMS: atom_id res chain seq x y z
N MET A 1 -57.93 8.18 -61.87
CA MET A 1 -57.59 7.75 -60.47
C MET A 1 -56.09 7.58 -60.41
N LYS A 2 -55.36 8.55 -59.85
CA LYS A 2 -53.87 8.51 -59.68
C LYS A 2 -53.52 8.00 -58.31
N ARG A 3 -52.77 6.89 -58.18
CA ARG A 3 -52.28 6.34 -56.92
C ARG A 3 -50.99 7.05 -56.56
N ILE A 4 -50.97 7.68 -55.40
CA ILE A 4 -49.77 8.30 -54.79
C ILE A 4 -49.06 7.19 -53.99
N GLN A 5 -47.84 6.86 -54.36
CA GLN A 5 -46.98 6.01 -53.53
C GLN A 5 -46.20 6.91 -52.58
N VAL A 6 -46.37 6.65 -51.28
CA VAL A 6 -45.61 7.27 -50.20
C VAL A 6 -44.39 6.38 -49.96
N VAL A 7 -43.18 6.88 -50.20
CA VAL A 7 -41.92 6.22 -49.85
C VAL A 7 -41.53 6.69 -48.45
N ILE A 8 -41.60 5.79 -47.48
CA ILE A 8 -41.13 6.04 -46.10
C ILE A 8 -39.64 5.68 -46.07
N GLY A 9 -38.78 6.69 -46.07
CA GLY A 9 -37.34 6.53 -45.85
C GLY A 9 -37.04 6.34 -44.38
N SER A 10 -36.63 5.13 -44.00
CA SER A 10 -36.13 4.85 -42.64
C SER A 10 -34.70 5.36 -42.50
N LEU A 11 -34.53 6.43 -41.73
CA LEU A 11 -33.23 6.98 -41.36
C LEU A 11 -32.68 6.16 -40.14
N LEU A 12 -31.75 5.26 -40.40
CA LEU A 12 -31.01 4.54 -39.34
C LEU A 12 -29.96 5.49 -38.74
N LEU A 13 -30.24 6.00 -37.54
CA LEU A 13 -29.27 6.67 -36.69
C LEU A 13 -28.33 5.61 -36.06
N LEU A 14 -27.13 5.45 -36.62
CA LEU A 14 -26.03 4.75 -36.00
C LEU A 14 -25.47 5.65 -34.86
N ALA A 15 -25.95 5.41 -33.62
CA ALA A 15 -25.33 5.96 -32.42
C ALA A 15 -23.97 5.26 -32.21
N GLY A 16 -22.89 5.89 -32.62
CA GLY A 16 -21.54 5.46 -32.32
C GLY A 16 -21.31 5.54 -30.79
N MET A 17 -21.35 4.41 -30.09
CA MET A 17 -20.84 4.30 -28.72
C MET A 17 -19.32 4.51 -28.78
N GLN A 18 -18.87 5.73 -28.47
CA GLN A 18 -17.47 5.97 -28.17
C GLN A 18 -17.15 5.27 -26.84
N ALA A 19 -16.38 4.20 -26.90
CA ALA A 19 -15.78 3.59 -25.73
C ALA A 19 -14.81 4.63 -25.15
N ILE A 20 -15.22 5.29 -24.05
CA ILE A 20 -14.35 6.14 -23.25
C ILE A 20 -13.35 5.16 -22.60
N GLY A 21 -12.19 4.99 -23.23
CA GLY A 21 -11.10 4.25 -22.64
C GLY A 21 -10.77 4.90 -21.29
N GLN A 22 -10.97 4.18 -20.18
CA GLN A 22 -10.50 4.60 -18.87
C GLN A 22 -8.98 4.74 -18.96
N GLN A 23 -8.51 5.97 -19.09
CA GLN A 23 -7.09 6.30 -18.98
C GLN A 23 -6.69 6.01 -17.53
N HIS A 24 -6.06 4.84 -17.27
CA HIS A 24 -5.51 4.53 -15.97
C HIS A 24 -4.48 5.61 -15.60
N ALA A 25 -4.67 6.22 -14.43
CA ALA A 25 -3.73 7.20 -13.91
C ALA A 25 -2.31 6.59 -13.90
N LYS A 26 -1.34 7.29 -14.51
CA LYS A 26 0.05 6.86 -14.54
C LYS A 26 0.82 7.64 -13.48
N CYS A 27 1.40 6.94 -12.54
CA CYS A 27 2.29 7.52 -11.53
C CYS A 27 3.71 7.60 -12.08
N THR A 28 4.40 8.70 -11.75
CA THR A 28 5.79 8.96 -12.14
C THR A 28 6.56 9.48 -10.93
N GLY A 29 7.89 9.47 -11.00
CA GLY A 29 8.74 10.06 -9.98
C GLY A 29 9.75 9.10 -9.38
N PRO A 30 10.63 9.60 -8.49
CA PRO A 30 11.76 8.85 -7.96
C PRO A 30 11.36 7.71 -7.01
N GLN A 31 10.13 7.70 -6.51
CA GLN A 31 9.60 6.64 -5.64
C GLN A 31 9.38 5.32 -6.39
N LEU A 32 9.21 5.34 -7.71
CA LEU A 32 8.92 4.13 -8.50
C LEU A 32 9.97 3.06 -8.30
N GLY A 33 9.53 1.80 -8.28
CA GLY A 33 10.37 0.63 -8.16
C GLY A 33 10.26 -0.05 -6.80
N THR A 34 11.22 -0.92 -6.51
CA THR A 34 11.26 -1.76 -5.32
C THR A 34 12.29 -1.24 -4.33
N TRP A 35 11.90 -1.23 -3.07
CA TRP A 35 12.67 -0.76 -1.94
C TRP A 35 12.77 -1.86 -0.88
N LYS A 36 13.98 -2.15 -0.39
CA LYS A 36 14.24 -3.14 0.65
C LYS A 36 14.30 -2.46 2.02
N LEU A 37 13.64 -3.02 3.02
CA LEU A 37 13.63 -2.49 4.38
C LEU A 37 15.02 -2.58 5.03
N GLU A 38 15.51 -1.46 5.57
CA GLU A 38 16.71 -1.39 6.41
C GLU A 38 16.35 -1.38 7.90
N SER A 39 15.38 -0.56 8.28
CA SER A 39 14.98 -0.41 9.68
C SER A 39 13.53 0.01 9.86
N TYR A 40 12.97 -0.35 11.01
CA TYR A 40 11.66 0.06 11.47
C TYR A 40 11.73 0.44 12.95
N THR A 41 11.68 1.74 13.24
CA THR A 41 11.73 2.29 14.61
C THR A 41 10.41 2.96 14.92
N THR A 42 9.83 2.65 16.07
CA THR A 42 8.58 3.22 16.58
C THR A 42 8.86 4.01 17.85
N GLU A 43 8.24 5.17 17.97
CA GLU A 43 8.27 6.02 19.16
C GLU A 43 6.86 6.09 19.76
N ASP A 44 6.72 5.72 21.01
CA ASP A 44 5.51 5.88 21.82
C ASP A 44 5.34 7.38 22.11
N ILE A 45 4.22 7.98 21.68
CA ILE A 45 4.02 9.42 21.79
C ILE A 45 3.89 9.89 23.24
N ALA A 46 3.34 9.07 24.12
CA ALA A 46 3.12 9.44 25.51
C ALA A 46 4.43 9.45 26.32
N THR A 47 5.38 8.58 25.99
CA THR A 47 6.60 8.35 26.79
C THR A 47 7.87 8.80 26.08
N GLY A 48 7.84 9.01 24.74
CA GLY A 48 9.03 9.24 23.91
C GLY A 48 9.92 7.99 23.77
N GLN A 49 9.50 6.85 24.31
CA GLN A 49 10.28 5.63 24.25
C GLN A 49 10.34 5.08 22.84
N LYS A 50 11.55 4.82 22.35
CA LYS A 50 11.80 4.20 21.05
C LYS A 50 11.95 2.70 21.18
N SER A 51 11.41 1.97 20.21
CA SER A 51 11.51 0.52 20.14
C SER A 51 11.56 0.07 18.68
N SER A 52 12.15 -1.10 18.45
CA SER A 52 12.16 -1.78 17.16
C SER A 52 11.21 -2.97 17.23
N LEU A 53 9.92 -2.73 17.02
CA LEU A 53 8.86 -3.73 17.16
C LEU A 53 9.06 -4.96 16.27
N LEU A 54 9.75 -4.80 15.15
CA LEU A 54 10.09 -5.89 14.23
C LEU A 54 11.54 -6.38 14.38
N GLY A 55 12.21 -6.06 15.51
CA GLY A 55 13.60 -6.46 15.80
C GLY A 55 14.62 -5.50 15.20
N SER A 56 15.91 -5.83 15.39
CA SER A 56 17.04 -5.00 14.96
C SER A 56 17.36 -5.12 13.45
N HIS A 57 17.00 -6.23 12.83
CA HIS A 57 17.24 -6.53 11.42
C HIS A 57 15.96 -7.01 10.74
N PRO A 58 14.89 -6.20 10.71
CA PRO A 58 13.67 -6.58 10.03
C PRO A 58 13.93 -6.75 8.53
N SER A 59 13.13 -7.58 7.88
CA SER A 59 13.20 -7.74 6.43
C SER A 59 11.88 -7.32 5.79
N GLY A 60 11.92 -7.06 4.49
CA GLY A 60 10.69 -6.71 3.76
C GLY A 60 10.95 -5.88 2.53
N TYR A 61 9.86 -5.60 1.83
CA TYR A 61 9.88 -4.84 0.60
C TYR A 61 8.69 -3.91 0.52
N LEU A 62 8.92 -2.76 -0.09
CA LEU A 62 7.90 -1.80 -0.49
C LEU A 62 8.06 -1.57 -1.99
N SER A 63 6.98 -1.66 -2.74
CA SER A 63 7.00 -1.37 -4.17
C SER A 63 5.96 -0.31 -4.52
N TYR A 64 6.36 0.61 -5.41
CA TYR A 64 5.50 1.61 -6.03
C TYR A 64 5.51 1.41 -7.54
N GLY A 65 4.38 1.03 -8.11
CA GLY A 65 4.20 0.82 -9.54
C GLY A 65 3.82 2.09 -10.30
N SER A 66 4.15 2.14 -11.59
CA SER A 66 3.72 3.24 -12.48
C SER A 66 2.21 3.22 -12.77
N ASP A 67 1.52 2.14 -12.44
CA ASP A 67 0.06 1.99 -12.45
C ASP A 67 -0.61 2.56 -11.20
N CYS A 68 0.16 3.28 -10.36
CA CYS A 68 -0.25 3.81 -9.06
C CYS A 68 -0.65 2.73 -8.02
N ARG A 69 -0.23 1.48 -8.24
CA ARG A 69 -0.37 0.40 -7.27
C ARG A 69 0.86 0.36 -6.36
N MET A 70 0.64 -0.07 -5.12
CA MET A 70 1.70 -0.29 -4.16
C MET A 70 1.44 -1.55 -3.34
N HIS A 71 2.50 -2.13 -2.83
CA HIS A 71 2.42 -3.14 -1.79
C HIS A 71 3.61 -3.03 -0.84
N ALA A 72 3.39 -3.38 0.41
CA ALA A 72 4.40 -3.43 1.45
C ALA A 72 4.31 -4.74 2.21
N ILE A 73 5.46 -5.35 2.44
CA ILE A 73 5.62 -6.55 3.27
C ILE A 73 6.75 -6.26 4.24
N LEU A 74 6.48 -6.38 5.55
CA LEU A 74 7.47 -6.23 6.61
C LEU A 74 7.44 -7.48 7.49
N VAL A 75 8.60 -8.00 7.78
CA VAL A 75 8.77 -9.25 8.51
C VAL A 75 9.73 -9.03 9.68
N LYS A 76 9.31 -9.45 10.87
CA LYS A 76 10.11 -9.39 12.10
C LYS A 76 11.38 -10.22 11.96
N ASP A 77 12.45 -9.69 12.54
CA ASP A 77 13.71 -10.40 12.70
C ASP A 77 13.55 -11.66 13.57
N GLY A 78 14.34 -12.69 13.28
CA GLY A 78 14.40 -13.90 14.10
C GLY A 78 13.13 -14.76 14.10
N ARG A 79 12.21 -14.59 13.14
CA ARG A 79 11.04 -15.47 13.03
C ARG A 79 11.47 -16.93 12.84
N LYS A 80 10.85 -17.81 13.62
CA LYS A 80 11.07 -19.26 13.50
C LYS A 80 9.99 -19.90 12.63
N PRO A 81 10.33 -20.92 11.84
CA PRO A 81 9.31 -21.71 11.16
C PRO A 81 8.49 -22.47 12.24
N PRO A 82 7.21 -22.74 11.96
CA PRO A 82 6.41 -23.62 12.82
C PRO A 82 7.06 -25.01 12.95
N ALA A 83 6.82 -25.67 14.07
CA ALA A 83 7.34 -27.02 14.32
C ALA A 83 6.82 -28.06 13.32
N THR A 84 5.62 -27.84 12.78
CA THR A 84 4.99 -28.67 11.74
C THR A 84 4.41 -27.82 10.63
N PHE A 85 4.04 -28.43 9.49
CA PHE A 85 3.41 -27.70 8.37
C PHE A 85 2.12 -26.94 8.79
N VAL A 86 1.37 -27.47 9.74
CA VAL A 86 0.20 -26.81 10.32
C VAL A 86 0.60 -26.17 11.64
N PRO A 87 0.70 -24.84 11.72
CA PRO A 87 1.08 -24.15 12.96
C PRO A 87 0.04 -24.38 14.07
N THR A 88 0.50 -24.43 15.31
CA THR A 88 -0.35 -24.30 16.49
C THR A 88 -0.91 -22.87 16.60
N ASP A 89 -1.92 -22.65 17.44
CA ASP A 89 -2.50 -21.32 17.64
C ASP A 89 -1.49 -20.32 18.21
N ALA A 90 -0.62 -20.76 19.12
CA ALA A 90 0.45 -19.91 19.65
C ALA A 90 1.43 -19.48 18.55
N GLU A 91 1.83 -20.39 17.68
CA GLU A 91 2.70 -20.09 16.55
C GLU A 91 2.01 -19.15 15.54
N ARG A 92 0.70 -19.35 15.26
CA ARG A 92 -0.08 -18.44 14.40
C ARG A 92 -0.10 -17.02 14.96
N ILE A 93 -0.30 -16.86 16.28
CA ILE A 93 -0.28 -15.56 16.95
C ILE A 93 1.09 -14.89 16.79
N ASP A 94 2.19 -15.62 17.04
CA ASP A 94 3.55 -15.07 16.89
C ASP A 94 3.83 -14.70 15.42
N LEU A 95 3.47 -15.56 14.48
CA LEU A 95 3.63 -15.30 13.05
C LEU A 95 2.82 -14.07 12.59
N TYR A 96 1.58 -13.93 13.07
CA TYR A 96 0.73 -12.78 12.76
C TYR A 96 1.32 -11.48 13.34
N ASN A 97 1.74 -11.48 14.62
CA ASN A 97 2.32 -10.32 15.29
C ASN A 97 3.71 -9.93 14.72
N GLY A 98 4.40 -10.87 14.11
CA GLY A 98 5.69 -10.65 13.45
C GLY A 98 5.60 -10.28 11.97
N PHE A 99 4.43 -9.86 11.49
CA PHE A 99 4.19 -9.65 10.07
C PHE A 99 3.27 -8.45 9.84
N ILE A 100 3.60 -7.63 8.85
CA ILE A 100 2.75 -6.55 8.35
C ILE A 100 2.74 -6.65 6.83
N ALA A 101 1.56 -6.75 6.23
CA ALA A 101 1.42 -6.77 4.78
C ALA A 101 0.16 -6.03 4.35
N TYR A 102 0.28 -5.20 3.33
CA TYR A 102 -0.86 -4.55 2.71
C TYR A 102 -0.55 -4.14 1.27
N ALA A 103 -1.59 -3.97 0.51
CA ALA A 103 -1.56 -3.50 -0.87
C ALA A 103 -2.68 -2.50 -1.11
N GLY A 104 -2.56 -1.74 -2.19
CA GLY A 104 -3.55 -0.76 -2.57
C GLY A 104 -3.08 0.15 -3.68
N THR A 105 -3.68 1.32 -3.76
CA THR A 105 -3.20 2.40 -4.61
C THR A 105 -2.47 3.45 -3.79
N TYR A 106 -1.64 4.27 -4.44
CA TYR A 106 -0.95 5.36 -3.77
C TYR A 106 -1.08 6.67 -4.54
N ARG A 107 -0.96 7.78 -3.80
CA ARG A 107 -0.89 9.14 -4.34
C ARG A 107 0.15 9.93 -3.56
N ILE A 108 0.92 10.77 -4.27
CA ILE A 108 1.91 11.66 -3.67
C ILE A 108 1.46 13.10 -3.82
N GLU A 109 1.54 13.84 -2.72
CA GLU A 109 1.24 15.26 -2.66
C GLU A 109 2.30 15.96 -1.79
N GLY A 110 3.25 16.64 -2.42
CA GLY A 110 4.38 17.25 -1.72
C GLY A 110 5.23 16.22 -0.99
N ASP A 111 5.37 16.37 0.32
CA ASP A 111 6.11 15.46 1.20
C ASP A 111 5.26 14.32 1.78
N LYS A 112 4.03 14.15 1.28
CA LYS A 112 3.09 13.13 1.77
C LYS A 112 2.83 12.09 0.71
N VAL A 113 2.76 10.84 1.15
CA VAL A 113 2.20 9.73 0.39
C VAL A 113 0.96 9.20 1.11
N SER A 114 -0.10 9.04 0.38
CA SER A 114 -1.35 8.41 0.84
C SER A 114 -1.46 7.02 0.23
N HIS A 115 -1.64 6.00 1.07
CA HIS A 115 -1.91 4.62 0.64
C HIS A 115 -3.39 4.34 0.87
N GLN A 116 -4.16 4.16 -0.19
CA GLN A 116 -5.54 3.67 -0.13
C GLN A 116 -5.48 2.15 -0.10
N VAL A 117 -5.69 1.57 1.06
CA VAL A 117 -5.51 0.13 1.29
C VAL A 117 -6.72 -0.64 0.80
N ASP A 118 -6.54 -1.59 -0.11
CA ASP A 118 -7.60 -2.47 -0.61
C ASP A 118 -7.43 -3.93 -0.14
N ALA A 119 -6.24 -4.31 0.33
CA ALA A 119 -5.98 -5.60 0.97
C ALA A 119 -4.94 -5.46 2.09
N SER A 120 -5.15 -6.12 3.22
CA SER A 120 -4.25 -6.03 4.37
C SER A 120 -4.29 -7.29 5.24
N TRP A 121 -3.16 -7.61 5.88
CA TRP A 121 -3.08 -8.66 6.90
C TRP A 121 -3.98 -8.36 8.11
N ASN A 122 -4.15 -7.09 8.45
CA ASN A 122 -5.08 -6.64 9.49
C ASN A 122 -6.31 -6.01 8.84
N GLN A 123 -7.44 -6.68 8.93
CA GLN A 123 -8.67 -6.27 8.28
C GLN A 123 -9.13 -4.85 8.66
N SER A 124 -8.71 -4.31 9.81
CA SER A 124 -9.03 -2.93 10.20
C SER A 124 -8.38 -1.86 9.29
N TRP A 125 -7.41 -2.23 8.47
CA TRP A 125 -6.77 -1.33 7.52
C TRP A 125 -7.44 -1.33 6.14
N THR A 126 -8.09 -2.43 5.77
CA THR A 126 -8.79 -2.54 4.47
C THR A 126 -9.88 -1.49 4.36
N GLY A 127 -9.89 -0.75 3.26
CA GLY A 127 -10.81 0.37 3.02
C GLY A 127 -10.38 1.71 3.63
N THR A 128 -9.23 1.76 4.35
CA THR A 128 -8.72 3.01 4.95
C THR A 128 -7.65 3.68 4.10
N THR A 129 -7.42 4.97 4.37
CA THR A 129 -6.31 5.73 3.80
C THR A 129 -5.23 5.93 4.86
N GLN A 130 -4.04 5.44 4.59
CA GLN A 130 -2.87 5.56 5.45
C GLN A 130 -1.97 6.67 4.93
N VAL A 131 -2.00 7.85 5.58
CA VAL A 131 -1.16 9.00 5.21
C VAL A 131 0.19 8.91 5.92
N ARG A 132 1.26 9.17 5.16
CA ARG A 132 2.64 9.16 5.66
C ARG A 132 3.41 10.35 5.10
N ARG A 133 4.39 10.83 5.83
CA ARG A 133 5.43 11.67 5.23
C ARG A 133 6.46 10.80 4.55
N PHE A 134 6.99 11.26 3.42
CA PHE A 134 8.07 10.55 2.76
C PHE A 134 9.17 11.52 2.28
N ARG A 135 10.38 11.03 2.25
CA ARG A 135 11.54 11.74 1.73
C ARG A 135 12.47 10.73 1.05
N ILE A 136 12.97 11.11 -0.10
CA ILE A 136 14.01 10.34 -0.81
C ILE A 136 15.31 11.12 -0.74
N ASP A 137 16.41 10.41 -0.44
CA ASP A 137 17.75 10.96 -0.33
C ASP A 137 18.74 9.93 -0.92
N GLY A 138 19.20 10.21 -2.12
CA GLY A 138 19.97 9.26 -2.90
C GLY A 138 19.20 7.97 -3.17
N ASN A 139 19.72 6.85 -2.70
CA ASN A 139 19.11 5.53 -2.83
C ASN A 139 18.26 5.14 -1.60
N ARG A 140 18.01 6.07 -0.67
CA ARG A 140 17.21 5.82 0.54
C ARG A 140 15.85 6.51 0.47
N LEU A 141 14.83 5.78 0.88
CA LEU A 141 13.48 6.26 1.09
C LEU A 141 13.14 6.22 2.58
N TYR A 142 12.72 7.33 3.13
CA TYR A 142 12.27 7.48 4.50
C TYR A 142 10.76 7.64 4.52
N ILE A 143 10.08 6.74 5.20
CA ILE A 143 8.63 6.80 5.41
C ILE A 143 8.39 7.04 6.90
N THR A 144 7.67 8.11 7.24
CA THR A 144 7.31 8.42 8.63
C THR A 144 5.79 8.40 8.76
N THR A 145 5.29 7.56 9.68
CA THR A 145 3.85 7.57 9.99
C THR A 145 3.50 8.83 10.79
N LEU A 146 2.33 9.39 10.55
CA LEU A 146 1.77 10.37 11.47
C LEU A 146 1.41 9.68 12.79
N PRO A 147 1.37 10.40 13.92
CA PRO A 147 0.88 9.84 15.18
C PRO A 147 -0.46 9.13 14.98
N THR A 148 -0.50 7.86 15.29
CA THR A 148 -1.67 7.01 15.12
C THR A 148 -1.60 5.80 16.04
N LYS A 149 -2.75 5.16 16.24
CA LYS A 149 -2.83 3.94 17.01
C LYS A 149 -2.08 2.81 16.29
N ASN A 150 -1.03 2.29 16.91
CA ASN A 150 -0.20 1.24 16.34
C ASN A 150 -0.96 -0.09 16.31
N ALA A 151 -1.00 -0.76 15.17
CA ALA A 151 -1.76 -2.00 14.98
C ALA A 151 -1.20 -3.20 15.75
N LEU A 152 0.08 -3.18 16.17
CA LEU A 152 0.71 -4.26 16.94
C LEU A 152 0.60 -4.04 18.46
N THR A 153 0.64 -2.79 18.93
CA THR A 153 0.70 -2.47 20.36
C THR A 153 -0.56 -1.83 20.91
N GLY A 154 -1.42 -1.28 20.05
CA GLY A 154 -2.60 -0.52 20.44
C GLY A 154 -2.30 0.88 21.01
N LYS A 155 -1.02 1.27 21.17
CA LYS A 155 -0.60 2.57 21.68
C LYS A 155 -0.51 3.62 20.56
N GLU A 156 -0.70 4.88 20.91
CA GLU A 156 -0.44 5.98 19.99
C GLU A 156 1.06 6.12 19.75
N SER A 157 1.49 6.04 18.50
CA SER A 157 2.90 6.04 18.14
C SER A 157 3.14 6.63 16.75
N SER A 158 4.38 7.05 16.53
CA SER A 158 4.92 7.37 15.21
C SER A 158 6.05 6.42 14.88
N SER A 159 6.16 6.03 13.62
CA SER A 159 7.20 5.11 13.17
C SER A 159 7.99 5.71 12.02
N VAL A 160 9.29 5.47 12.02
CA VAL A 160 10.20 5.79 10.92
C VAL A 160 10.69 4.48 10.31
N LEU A 161 10.45 4.34 9.01
CA LEU A 161 10.92 3.22 8.20
C LEU A 161 11.95 3.74 7.21
N ILE A 162 13.10 3.09 7.15
CA ILE A 162 14.16 3.39 6.20
C ILE A 162 14.27 2.24 5.22
N TRP A 163 14.30 2.59 3.95
CA TRP A 163 14.34 1.64 2.84
C TRP A 163 15.48 1.99 1.89
N THR A 164 16.13 0.98 1.32
CA THR A 164 17.14 1.15 0.28
C THR A 164 16.55 0.71 -1.06
N LYS A 165 16.79 1.47 -2.09
CA LYS A 165 16.37 1.14 -3.45
C LYS A 165 17.06 -0.14 -3.93
N VAL A 166 16.28 -1.06 -4.48
CA VAL A 166 16.79 -2.30 -5.09
C VAL A 166 16.88 -2.13 -6.60
N GLU A 167 15.86 -1.53 -7.18
CA GLU A 167 15.74 -1.21 -8.62
C GLU A 167 14.78 -0.04 -8.84
#